data_c77c8d347266adc3d6a75a1d37b3a053
#
_entry.id   c77c8d347266adc3d6a75a1d37b3a053
#
_cell.length_a   1.000
_cell.length_b   1.000
_cell.length_c   1.000
_cell.angle_alpha   90.00
_cell.angle_beta   90.00
_cell.angle_gamma   90.00
#
_symmetry.space_group_name_H-M   'P 1'
#
loop_
_entity.id
_entity.type
_entity.pdbx_description
1 polymer ?
#
loop_
_entity_poly.entity_id
_entity_poly.type
_entity_poly.pdbx_seq_one_letter_code
_entity_poly.pdbx_strand_id
1 'polypeptide(L)'
;PQLDYIGYLDADLSTDFKDFDELVQTLENSDFKIVSGSRISRMGADITKESARKIISMTINFIIQKILGMPFKDTQCGAKIMDREIVTLMFNKRFTTRWLFDVEIFMRMRKYYGKEKALGFICEQPLKRWIHADGSKLSMKDSITIIGQLARIAVQYNS
;
A
#
# COMPACT_ATOMS: atom_id res chain seq x y z
N PRO A 1 4.15 22.20 -17.56
CA PRO A 1 2.88 22.01 -16.85
C PRO A 1 3.11 21.40 -15.48
N GLN A 2 2.52 21.98 -14.46
CA GLN A 2 2.55 21.38 -13.12
C GLN A 2 1.51 20.28 -13.08
N LEU A 3 1.91 19.06 -12.67
CA LEU A 3 0.99 17.98 -12.42
C LEU A 3 0.41 18.16 -11.01
N ASP A 4 -0.90 18.03 -10.86
CA ASP A 4 -1.58 18.16 -9.57
C ASP A 4 -1.56 16.84 -8.79
N TYR A 5 -1.55 15.72 -9.51
CA TYR A 5 -1.54 14.37 -8.96
C TYR A 5 -0.43 13.53 -9.57
N ILE A 6 0.13 12.64 -8.78
CA ILE A 6 1.17 11.69 -9.20
C ILE A 6 0.81 10.32 -8.67
N GLY A 7 0.85 9.33 -9.53
CA GLY A 7 0.54 7.95 -9.15
C GLY A 7 1.44 6.93 -9.81
N TYR A 8 1.26 5.69 -9.42
CA TYR A 8 1.94 4.55 -10.02
C TYR A 8 1.03 3.31 -10.06
N LEU A 9 1.34 2.45 -11.01
CA LEU A 9 0.77 1.12 -11.17
C LEU A 9 1.88 0.10 -11.24
N ASP A 10 1.65 -1.11 -10.72
CA ASP A 10 2.53 -2.24 -10.96
C ASP A 10 2.60 -2.57 -12.45
N ALA A 11 3.81 -2.83 -12.95
CA ALA A 11 4.05 -3.06 -14.37
C ALA A 11 3.55 -4.44 -14.87
N ASP A 12 3.06 -5.29 -13.98
CA ASP A 12 2.52 -6.61 -14.29
C ASP A 12 1.09 -6.59 -14.86
N LEU A 13 0.51 -5.39 -14.99
CA LEU A 13 -0.85 -5.17 -15.50
C LEU A 13 -1.95 -5.87 -14.68
N SER A 14 -1.69 -6.18 -13.42
CA SER A 14 -2.67 -6.79 -12.52
C SER A 14 -3.85 -5.86 -12.19
N THR A 15 -3.63 -4.55 -12.29
CA THR A 15 -4.67 -3.53 -12.09
C THR A 15 -5.15 -2.99 -13.43
N ASP A 16 -6.46 -3.03 -13.67
CA ASP A 16 -7.10 -2.44 -14.85
C ASP A 16 -6.98 -0.90 -14.80
N PHE A 17 -6.68 -0.28 -15.94
CA PHE A 17 -6.61 1.19 -16.04
C PHE A 17 -7.91 1.89 -15.65
N LYS A 18 -9.06 1.27 -15.87
CA LYS A 18 -10.35 1.81 -15.42
C LYS A 18 -10.47 1.86 -13.91
N ASP A 19 -9.90 0.87 -13.20
CA ASP A 19 -9.84 0.90 -11.75
C ASP A 19 -8.91 2.04 -11.27
N PHE A 20 -7.80 2.26 -11.97
CA PHE A 20 -6.92 3.38 -11.66
C PHE A 20 -7.59 4.75 -11.91
N ASP A 21 -8.33 4.90 -13.00
CA ASP A 21 -9.12 6.10 -13.26
C ASP A 21 -10.14 6.37 -12.14
N GLU A 22 -10.78 5.31 -11.60
CA GLU A 22 -11.67 5.44 -10.46
C GLU A 22 -10.95 5.92 -9.18
N LEU A 23 -9.67 5.52 -8.96
CA LEU A 23 -8.86 6.06 -7.87
C LEU A 23 -8.58 7.56 -8.06
N VAL A 24 -8.26 7.96 -9.29
CA VAL A 24 -8.04 9.39 -9.64
C VAL A 24 -9.30 10.19 -9.38
N GLN A 25 -10.45 9.74 -9.85
CA GLN A 25 -11.74 10.42 -9.64
C GLN A 25 -12.07 10.53 -8.14
N THR A 26 -11.77 9.51 -7.35
CA THR A 26 -11.97 9.57 -5.90
C THR A 26 -11.08 10.64 -5.27
N LEU A 27 -9.81 10.74 -5.68
CA LEU A 27 -8.91 11.78 -5.17
C LEU A 27 -9.38 13.18 -5.56
N GLU A 28 -9.81 13.39 -6.80
CA GLU A 28 -10.28 14.67 -7.33
C GLU A 28 -11.56 15.18 -6.64
N ASN A 29 -12.44 14.26 -6.26
CA ASN A 29 -13.75 14.58 -5.70
C ASN A 29 -13.83 14.45 -4.17
N SER A 30 -12.71 14.42 -3.48
CA SER A 30 -12.64 14.25 -2.03
C SER A 30 -11.54 15.09 -1.40
N ASP A 31 -11.50 15.12 -0.08
CA ASP A 31 -10.41 15.73 0.70
C ASP A 31 -9.25 14.77 0.99
N PHE A 32 -9.27 13.56 0.41
CA PHE A 32 -8.16 12.63 0.52
C PHE A 32 -6.91 13.18 -0.15
N LYS A 33 -5.77 12.78 0.36
CA LYS A 33 -4.45 13.13 -0.16
C LYS A 33 -3.73 11.95 -0.82
N ILE A 34 -4.16 10.74 -0.47
CA ILE A 34 -3.74 9.48 -1.10
C ILE A 34 -4.97 8.61 -1.29
N VAL A 35 -5.13 8.03 -2.48
CA VAL A 35 -6.05 6.93 -2.73
C VAL A 35 -5.24 5.71 -3.16
N SER A 36 -5.31 4.66 -2.36
CA SER A 36 -4.64 3.37 -2.58
C SER A 36 -5.66 2.33 -3.00
N GLY A 37 -5.40 1.60 -4.06
CA GLY A 37 -6.17 0.42 -4.39
C GLY A 37 -6.07 -0.64 -3.30
N SER A 38 -7.05 -1.55 -3.24
CA SER A 38 -7.04 -2.71 -2.35
C SER A 38 -7.57 -3.94 -3.08
N ARG A 39 -6.86 -5.05 -2.94
CA ARG A 39 -7.18 -6.34 -3.57
C ARG A 39 -8.07 -7.23 -2.70
N ILE A 40 -8.34 -6.82 -1.47
CA ILE A 40 -8.91 -7.68 -0.42
C ILE A 40 -10.36 -8.08 -0.67
N SER A 41 -11.12 -7.30 -1.40
CA SER A 41 -12.53 -7.63 -1.69
C SER A 41 -12.73 -8.92 -2.52
N ARG A 42 -11.66 -9.47 -3.13
CA ARG A 42 -11.70 -10.67 -3.96
C ARG A 42 -11.00 -11.90 -3.37
N MET A 43 -10.37 -11.79 -2.22
CA MET A 43 -9.63 -12.91 -1.59
C MET A 43 -10.55 -14.05 -1.06
N GLY A 44 -11.85 -13.98 -1.24
CA GLY A 44 -12.82 -14.98 -0.80
C GLY A 44 -13.16 -16.08 -1.82
N ALA A 45 -12.66 -16.03 -3.06
CA ALA A 45 -13.22 -16.82 -4.15
C ALA A 45 -12.49 -18.14 -4.49
N ASP A 46 -11.22 -18.37 -4.09
CA ASP A 46 -10.49 -19.59 -4.43
C ASP A 46 -9.66 -20.16 -3.25
N ILE A 47 -10.17 -21.25 -2.68
CA ILE A 47 -9.65 -21.81 -1.41
C ILE A 47 -8.72 -23.04 -1.59
N THR A 48 -8.38 -23.51 -2.79
CA THR A 48 -7.93 -24.90 -2.93
C THR A 48 -6.43 -25.16 -3.15
N LYS A 49 -5.54 -24.18 -3.40
CA LYS A 49 -4.09 -24.44 -3.59
C LYS A 49 -3.08 -23.48 -2.96
N GLU A 50 -3.51 -22.53 -2.14
CA GLU A 50 -2.66 -21.41 -1.66
C GLU A 50 -2.56 -21.28 -0.13
N SER A 51 -2.84 -22.34 0.64
CA SER A 51 -2.94 -22.20 2.10
C SER A 51 -1.68 -21.64 2.76
N ALA A 52 -0.49 -22.11 2.44
CA ALA A 52 0.76 -21.64 3.05
C ALA A 52 1.11 -20.19 2.64
N ARG A 53 0.98 -19.82 1.36
CA ARG A 53 1.20 -18.45 0.87
C ARG A 53 0.20 -17.47 1.46
N LYS A 54 -1.06 -17.86 1.56
CA LYS A 54 -2.11 -17.05 2.15
C LYS A 54 -1.83 -16.77 3.62
N ILE A 55 -1.40 -17.77 4.38
CA ILE A 55 -1.02 -17.62 5.79
C ILE A 55 0.16 -16.66 5.93
N ILE A 56 1.22 -16.80 5.11
CA ILE A 56 2.38 -15.90 5.12
C ILE A 56 1.95 -14.46 4.81
N SER A 57 1.18 -14.26 3.75
CA SER A 57 0.68 -12.94 3.37
C SER A 57 -0.20 -12.31 4.46
N MET A 58 -1.09 -13.08 5.05
CA MET A 58 -1.93 -12.62 6.16
C MET A 58 -1.11 -12.25 7.39
N THR A 59 -0.08 -13.03 7.71
CA THR A 59 0.84 -12.75 8.83
C THR A 59 1.61 -11.47 8.61
N ILE A 60 2.16 -11.27 7.39
CA ILE A 60 2.86 -10.04 7.03
C ILE A 60 1.91 -8.84 7.12
N ASN A 61 0.72 -8.93 6.56
CA ASN A 61 -0.28 -7.87 6.65
C ASN A 61 -0.69 -7.56 8.08
N PHE A 62 -0.84 -8.56 8.93
CA PHE A 62 -1.11 -8.37 10.35
C PHE A 62 0.02 -7.60 11.05
N ILE A 63 1.28 -7.98 10.78
CA ILE A 63 2.46 -7.28 11.34
C ILE A 63 2.49 -5.83 10.84
N ILE A 64 2.25 -5.60 9.55
CA ILE A 64 2.17 -4.25 8.97
C ILE A 64 1.11 -3.42 9.69
N GLN A 65 -0.09 -3.94 9.88
CA GLN A 65 -1.18 -3.23 10.57
C GLN A 65 -0.82 -2.88 12.01
N LYS A 66 -0.14 -3.79 12.71
CA LYS A 66 0.34 -3.54 14.08
C LYS A 66 1.39 -2.44 14.14
N ILE A 67 2.36 -2.46 13.23
CA ILE A 67 3.42 -1.45 13.14
C ILE A 67 2.84 -0.10 12.73
N LEU A 68 1.99 -0.12 11.72
CA LEU A 68 1.35 1.08 11.18
C LEU A 68 0.39 1.73 12.20
N GLY A 69 -0.28 0.91 13.02
CA GLY A 69 -1.28 1.38 13.97
C GLY A 69 -2.50 2.03 13.32
N MET A 70 -2.74 1.77 12.03
CA MET A 70 -3.87 2.26 11.24
C MET A 70 -4.57 1.08 10.56
N PRO A 71 -5.90 1.12 10.30
CA PRO A 71 -6.71 -0.03 9.92
C PRO A 71 -6.65 -0.38 8.41
N PHE A 72 -5.60 0.03 7.70
CA PHE A 72 -5.43 -0.28 6.29
C PHE A 72 -5.09 -1.77 6.10
N LYS A 73 -5.75 -2.42 5.15
CA LYS A 73 -5.71 -3.87 4.96
C LYS A 73 -4.76 -4.30 3.85
N ASP A 74 -4.54 -3.46 2.84
CA ASP A 74 -3.70 -3.77 1.67
C ASP A 74 -2.76 -2.61 1.31
N THR A 75 -1.88 -2.27 2.23
CA THR A 75 -0.93 -1.16 2.06
C THR A 75 0.03 -1.35 0.89
N GLN A 76 0.26 -2.59 0.45
CA GLN A 76 1.18 -2.96 -0.63
C GLN A 76 0.51 -3.15 -1.99
N CYS A 77 -0.74 -2.73 -2.16
CA CYS A 77 -1.35 -2.71 -3.48
C CYS A 77 -0.59 -1.75 -4.40
N GLY A 78 -0.13 -2.24 -5.54
CA GLY A 78 0.64 -1.49 -6.53
C GLY A 78 -0.18 -0.54 -7.40
N ALA A 79 -1.24 0.04 -6.85
CA ALA A 79 -2.04 1.06 -7.50
C ALA A 79 -2.29 2.19 -6.50
N LYS A 80 -1.62 3.32 -6.69
CA LYS A 80 -1.79 4.50 -5.83
C LYS A 80 -1.76 5.79 -6.63
N ILE A 81 -2.60 6.72 -6.22
CA ILE A 81 -2.59 8.11 -6.69
C ILE A 81 -2.48 9.04 -5.49
N MET A 82 -1.71 10.09 -5.62
CA MET A 82 -1.37 11.00 -4.53
C MET A 82 -1.42 12.44 -5.01
N ASP A 83 -1.84 13.32 -4.12
CA ASP A 83 -1.67 14.77 -4.26
C ASP A 83 -0.17 15.09 -4.37
N ARG A 84 0.19 16.02 -5.23
CA ARG A 84 1.56 16.46 -5.46
C ARG A 84 2.25 16.93 -4.18
N GLU A 85 1.54 17.61 -3.29
CA GLU A 85 2.08 18.05 -2.00
C GLU A 85 2.56 16.84 -1.19
N ILE A 86 1.77 15.78 -1.13
CA ILE A 86 2.11 14.55 -0.44
C ILE A 86 3.35 13.88 -1.05
N VAL A 87 3.42 13.82 -2.38
CA VAL A 87 4.62 13.28 -3.04
C VAL A 87 5.86 14.08 -2.66
N THR A 88 5.78 15.40 -2.69
CA THR A 88 6.90 16.28 -2.30
C THR A 88 7.35 16.03 -0.86
N LEU A 89 6.40 15.87 0.06
CA LEU A 89 6.69 15.65 1.48
C LEU A 89 7.18 14.23 1.78
N MET A 90 6.53 13.21 1.20
CA MET A 90 6.79 11.81 1.55
C MET A 90 7.97 11.21 0.80
N PHE A 91 8.33 11.76 -0.37
CA PHE A 91 9.46 11.27 -1.18
C PHE A 91 10.73 12.14 -1.05
N ASN A 92 10.75 13.09 -0.13
CA ASN A 92 11.88 14.00 0.09
C ASN A 92 13.15 13.31 0.65
N LYS A 93 13.00 12.10 1.17
CA LYS A 93 14.10 11.28 1.70
C LYS A 93 14.04 9.87 1.13
N ARG A 94 15.23 9.26 1.02
CA ARG A 94 15.33 7.86 0.60
C ARG A 94 14.47 6.95 1.48
N PHE A 95 13.81 5.96 0.88
CA PHE A 95 13.11 4.92 1.63
C PHE A 95 14.10 3.93 2.24
N THR A 96 13.75 3.40 3.40
CA THR A 96 14.54 2.41 4.14
C THR A 96 14.66 1.11 3.35
N THR A 97 13.60 0.75 2.63
CA THR A 97 13.54 -0.46 1.82
C THR A 97 12.94 -0.18 0.45
N ARG A 98 13.31 -1.00 -0.53
CA ARG A 98 12.73 -0.91 -1.87
C ARG A 98 11.35 -1.55 -1.95
N TRP A 99 11.10 -2.57 -1.14
CA TRP A 99 9.91 -3.42 -1.27
C TRP A 99 8.75 -2.97 -0.39
N LEU A 100 9.05 -2.35 0.75
CA LEU A 100 8.05 -1.85 1.71
C LEU A 100 7.89 -0.32 1.67
N PHE A 101 8.27 0.32 0.56
CA PHE A 101 8.14 1.78 0.45
C PHE A 101 6.67 2.24 0.57
N ASP A 102 5.72 1.43 0.15
CA ASP A 102 4.29 1.67 0.33
C ASP A 102 3.90 1.82 1.80
N VAL A 103 4.35 0.87 2.64
CA VAL A 103 4.14 0.92 4.09
C VAL A 103 4.82 2.16 4.67
N GLU A 104 6.01 2.46 4.19
CA GLU A 104 6.80 3.60 4.65
C GLU A 104 6.17 4.95 4.29
N ILE A 105 5.48 5.07 3.14
CA ILE A 105 4.68 6.26 2.80
C ILE A 105 3.64 6.51 3.90
N PHE A 106 2.89 5.48 4.30
CA PHE A 106 1.85 5.61 5.31
C PHE A 106 2.42 5.91 6.70
N MET A 107 3.59 5.34 7.05
CA MET A 107 4.30 5.66 8.27
C MET A 107 4.79 7.12 8.30
N ARG A 108 5.30 7.63 7.18
CA ARG A 108 5.69 9.03 7.02
C ARG A 108 4.49 9.97 7.17
N MET A 109 3.35 9.62 6.54
CA MET A 109 2.08 10.35 6.72
C MET A 109 1.67 10.40 8.19
N ARG A 110 1.70 9.27 8.88
CA ARG A 110 1.37 9.20 10.31
C ARG A 110 2.33 10.04 11.16
N LYS A 111 3.63 9.98 10.88
CA LYS A 111 4.63 10.76 11.62
C LYS A 111 4.49 12.26 11.40
N TYR A 112 4.17 12.67 10.16
CA TYR A 112 4.08 14.08 9.79
C TYR A 112 2.79 14.75 10.25
N TYR A 113 1.66 14.10 10.04
CA TYR A 113 0.33 14.67 10.31
C TYR A 113 -0.28 14.23 11.64
N GLY A 114 0.26 13.20 12.27
CA GLY A 114 -0.39 12.49 13.37
C GLY A 114 -1.38 11.43 12.86
N LYS A 115 -1.68 10.44 13.69
CA LYS A 115 -2.49 9.26 13.31
C LYS A 115 -3.87 9.62 12.79
N GLU A 116 -4.62 10.45 13.52
CA GLU A 116 -6.01 10.79 13.18
C GLU A 116 -6.10 11.54 11.86
N LYS A 117 -5.23 12.53 11.66
CA LYS A 117 -5.22 13.32 10.43
C LYS A 117 -4.75 12.49 9.24
N ALA A 118 -3.76 11.61 9.41
CA ALA A 118 -3.32 10.68 8.38
C ALA A 118 -4.44 9.71 7.97
N LEU A 119 -5.25 9.22 8.91
CA LEU A 119 -6.43 8.40 8.62
C LEU A 119 -7.46 9.15 7.76
N GLY A 120 -7.65 10.44 8.00
CA GLY A 120 -8.55 11.28 7.19
C GLY A 120 -8.01 11.58 5.78
N PHE A 121 -6.70 11.48 5.57
CA PHE A 121 -6.05 11.79 4.29
C PHE A 121 -5.82 10.59 3.39
N ILE A 122 -5.95 9.37 3.91
CA ILE A 122 -5.69 8.14 3.17
C ILE A 122 -6.99 7.38 2.94
N CYS A 123 -7.32 7.12 1.68
CA CYS A 123 -8.42 6.25 1.27
C CYS A 123 -7.86 4.92 0.78
N GLU A 124 -8.43 3.81 1.25
CA GLU A 124 -8.19 2.47 0.71
C GLU A 124 -9.44 2.04 -0.07
N GLN A 125 -9.33 1.93 -1.40
CA GLN A 125 -10.46 1.68 -2.29
C GLN A 125 -10.34 0.30 -2.94
N PRO A 126 -11.34 -0.59 -2.80
CA PRO A 126 -11.34 -1.90 -3.44
C PRO A 126 -11.27 -1.81 -4.97
N LEU A 127 -10.36 -2.59 -5.57
CA LEU A 127 -10.26 -2.75 -7.02
C LEU A 127 -11.32 -3.75 -7.51
N LYS A 128 -12.02 -3.40 -8.58
CA LYS A 128 -13.11 -4.21 -9.13
C LYS A 128 -12.63 -5.23 -10.16
N ARG A 129 -11.55 -4.92 -10.89
CA ARG A 129 -11.06 -5.65 -12.08
C ARG A 129 -9.62 -6.14 -11.90
N TRP A 130 -9.17 -6.32 -10.65
CA TRP A 130 -7.85 -6.82 -10.38
C TRP A 130 -7.70 -8.28 -10.82
N ILE A 131 -6.64 -8.58 -11.57
CA ILE A 131 -6.32 -9.93 -12.06
C ILE A 131 -5.05 -10.40 -11.37
N HIS A 132 -5.06 -11.64 -10.86
CA HIS A 132 -3.86 -12.23 -10.27
C HIS A 132 -2.82 -12.50 -11.36
N ALA A 133 -1.71 -11.77 -11.34
CA ALA A 133 -0.59 -12.07 -12.22
C ALA A 133 0.16 -13.29 -11.66
N ASP A 134 0.17 -14.38 -12.43
CA ASP A 134 0.95 -15.57 -12.11
C ASP A 134 2.45 -15.23 -12.09
N GLY A 135 3.07 -15.19 -10.91
CA GLY A 135 4.52 -14.96 -10.85
C GLY A 135 5.09 -14.42 -9.54
N SER A 136 4.30 -13.92 -8.63
CA SER A 136 4.79 -13.46 -7.32
C SER A 136 5.20 -14.65 -6.44
N LYS A 137 6.46 -15.06 -6.54
CA LYS A 137 7.04 -16.14 -5.74
C LYS A 137 7.68 -15.58 -4.47
N LEU A 138 6.86 -15.19 -3.47
CA LEU A 138 7.37 -14.98 -2.13
C LEU A 138 7.87 -16.31 -1.55
N SER A 139 9.19 -16.44 -1.40
CA SER A 139 9.81 -17.59 -0.75
C SER A 139 9.83 -17.39 0.77
N MET A 140 10.05 -18.47 1.53
CA MET A 140 10.25 -18.38 2.99
C MET A 140 11.43 -17.45 3.36
N LYS A 141 12.49 -17.42 2.55
CA LYS A 141 13.64 -16.51 2.75
C LYS A 141 13.23 -15.05 2.58
N ASP A 142 12.38 -14.75 1.60
CA ASP A 142 11.88 -13.39 1.38
C ASP A 142 11.03 -12.93 2.57
N SER A 143 10.23 -13.81 3.16
CA SER A 143 9.39 -13.52 4.32
C SER A 143 10.21 -13.12 5.55
N ILE A 144 11.33 -13.80 5.82
CA ILE A 144 12.24 -13.45 6.92
C ILE A 144 12.89 -12.09 6.67
N THR A 145 13.30 -11.83 5.43
CA THR A 145 13.86 -10.54 5.02
C THR A 145 12.86 -9.40 5.20
N ILE A 146 11.61 -9.64 4.82
CA ILE A 146 10.51 -8.67 4.97
C ILE A 146 10.25 -8.34 6.44
N ILE A 147 10.20 -9.33 7.31
CA ILE A 147 10.04 -9.12 8.76
C ILE A 147 11.18 -8.27 9.32
N GLY A 148 12.43 -8.55 8.93
CA GLY A 148 13.58 -7.73 9.31
C GLY A 148 13.48 -6.28 8.82
N GLN A 149 12.97 -6.08 7.61
CA GLN A 149 12.74 -4.75 7.04
C GLN A 149 11.61 -4.01 7.77
N LEU A 150 10.51 -4.71 8.10
CA LEU A 150 9.42 -4.14 8.90
C LEU A 150 9.89 -3.72 10.28
N ALA A 151 10.75 -4.50 10.93
CA ALA A 151 11.34 -4.13 12.22
C ALA A 151 12.17 -2.83 12.12
N ARG A 152 12.96 -2.66 11.07
CA ARG A 152 13.71 -1.41 10.82
C ARG A 152 12.79 -0.21 10.64
N ILE A 153 11.72 -0.35 9.84
CA ILE A 153 10.72 0.70 9.65
C ILE A 153 10.05 1.02 10.99
N ALA A 154 9.67 0.02 11.77
CA ALA A 154 9.05 0.23 13.07
C ALA A 154 9.94 1.03 14.02
N VAL A 155 11.22 0.69 14.12
CA VAL A 155 12.18 1.43 14.95
C VAL A 155 12.34 2.87 14.48
N GLN A 156 12.40 3.11 13.16
CA GLN A 156 12.62 4.44 12.59
C GLN A 156 11.44 5.39 12.78
N TYR A 157 10.22 4.86 12.78
CA TYR A 157 9.00 5.70 12.76
C TYR A 157 8.18 5.65 14.05
N ASN A 158 8.42 4.70 14.95
CA ASN A 158 7.76 4.63 16.26
C ASN A 158 8.64 5.13 17.43
N SER A 159 9.88 5.51 17.14
CA SER A 159 10.78 6.18 18.12
C SER A 159 10.49 7.69 18.20
#